data_ce84d9f12a74b577f1789cb1fefefd75
#
_entry.id   ce84d9f12a74b577f1789cb1fefefd75
#
_cell.length_a   1.000
_cell.length_b   1.000
_cell.length_c   1.000
_cell.angle_alpha   90.00
_cell.angle_beta   90.00
_cell.angle_gamma   90.00
#
_symmetry.space_group_name_H-M   'P 1'
#
loop_
_entity.id
_entity.type
_entity.pdbx_description
1 polymer ?
#
loop_
_entity_poly.entity_id
_entity_poly.type
_entity_poly.pdbx_seq_one_letter_code
_entity_poly.pdbx_strand_id
1 'polypeptide(L)' 'MEQGTKEVRMPLVNIEVIKGVFTTAQKGELIERVTEAMVSVEGEAMRPVTWVRIQEFEQGDWAIGGKRLTAADVHALAS' A
#
# COMPACT_ATOMS: atom_id res chain seq x y z
N MET A 1 19.71 22.31 2.03
CA MET A 1 19.56 22.06 2.41
C MET A 1 19.50 21.31 2.64
N GLU A 2 19.68 20.95 2.86
CA GLU A 2 19.58 20.32 3.36
C GLU A 2 19.45 19.75 3.80
N GLN A 3 19.44 19.44 3.78
CA GLN A 3 19.30 18.89 4.42
C GLN A 3 19.62 18.38 4.95
N GLY A 4 19.78 18.65 5.12
CA GLY A 4 20.25 18.10 5.73
C GLY A 4 20.33 17.27 6.30
N THR A 5 20.03 17.23 5.90
CA THR A 5 20.16 16.36 6.59
C THR A 5 20.86 15.11 6.57
N LYS A 6 21.34 14.80 7.45
CA LYS A 6 21.91 13.53 7.78
C LYS A 6 20.92 12.55 8.26
N GLU A 7 19.71 12.95 8.26
CA GLU A 7 18.64 12.07 8.69
C GLU A 7 18.49 10.91 7.74
N VAL A 8 18.40 9.72 8.31
CA VAL A 8 18.05 8.55 7.54
C VAL A 8 16.53 8.56 7.40
N ARG A 9 16.08 8.66 6.19
CA ARG A 9 14.65 8.61 5.92
C ARG A 9 14.28 7.20 5.53
N MET A 10 13.34 6.65 6.26
CA MET A 10 12.84 5.29 6.00
C MET A 10 11.45 5.45 5.41
N PRO A 11 11.36 5.56 4.07
CA PRO A 11 10.05 5.79 3.46
C PRO A 11 9.10 4.64 3.73
N LEU A 12 7.89 4.98 4.07
CA LEU A 12 6.84 4.02 4.35
C LEU A 12 5.66 4.28 3.43
N VAL A 13 5.27 3.26 2.69
CA VAL A 13 4.05 3.30 1.90
C VAL A 13 3.02 2.43 2.60
N ASN A 14 1.89 3.00 2.95
CA ASN A 14 0.82 2.27 3.59
C ASN A 14 -0.34 2.13 2.63
N ILE A 15 -0.71 0.89 2.32
CA ILE A 15 -1.80 0.60 1.41
C ILE A 15 -2.96 0.07 2.24
N GLU A 16 -4.09 0.77 2.19
CA GLU A 16 -5.26 0.38 2.96
C GLU A 16 -6.28 -0.24 2.04
N VAL A 17 -6.76 -1.39 2.40
CA VAL A 17 -7.70 -2.14 1.55
C VAL A 17 -8.77 -2.79 2.43
N ILE A 18 -9.87 -3.15 1.80
CA ILE A 18 -10.91 -3.92 2.46
C ILE A 18 -10.52 -5.39 2.43
N LYS A 19 -10.67 -6.05 3.54
CA LYS A 19 -10.33 -7.47 3.67
C LYS A 19 -11.06 -8.29 2.62
N GLY A 20 -10.34 -9.15 1.94
CA GLY A 20 -10.91 -10.03 0.92
C GLY A 20 -10.84 -9.48 -0.50
N VAL A 21 -10.43 -8.21 -0.67
CA VAL A 21 -10.31 -7.64 -2.02
C VAL A 21 -9.14 -8.27 -2.77
N PHE A 22 -8.01 -8.46 -2.09
CA PHE A 22 -6.82 -9.03 -2.71
C PHE A 22 -6.48 -10.38 -2.10
N THR A 23 -6.04 -11.30 -2.94
CA THR A 23 -5.51 -12.58 -2.48
C THR A 23 -4.14 -12.36 -1.86
N THR A 24 -3.64 -13.38 -1.14
CA THR A 24 -2.29 -13.33 -0.58
C THR A 24 -1.26 -13.10 -1.67
N ALA A 25 -1.42 -13.78 -2.81
CA ALA A 25 -0.49 -13.62 -3.93
C ALA A 25 -0.51 -12.20 -4.49
N GLN A 26 -1.71 -11.63 -4.61
CA GLN A 26 -1.84 -10.26 -5.11
C GLN A 26 -1.24 -9.24 -4.14
N LYS A 27 -1.40 -9.48 -2.84
CA LYS A 27 -0.79 -8.59 -1.83
C LYS A 27 0.72 -8.64 -1.94
N GLY A 28 1.28 -9.83 -2.14
CA GLY A 28 2.72 -9.96 -2.36
C GLY A 28 3.19 -9.20 -3.60
N GLU A 29 2.42 -9.30 -4.67
CA GLU A 29 2.75 -8.59 -5.90
C GLU A 29 2.68 -7.08 -5.72
N LEU A 30 1.66 -6.60 -5.00
CA LEU A 30 1.54 -5.17 -4.69
C LEU A 30 2.77 -4.67 -3.95
N ILE A 31 3.18 -5.40 -2.92
CA ILE A 31 4.35 -5.02 -2.13
C ILE A 31 5.58 -4.95 -3.03
N GLU A 32 5.78 -5.96 -3.88
CA GLU A 32 6.92 -5.97 -4.80
C GLU A 32 6.91 -4.79 -5.75
N ARG A 33 5.78 -4.56 -6.40
CA ARG A 33 5.70 -3.50 -7.42
C ARG A 33 5.82 -2.12 -6.82
N VAL A 34 5.20 -1.89 -5.66
CA VAL A 34 5.29 -0.60 -4.99
C VAL A 34 6.72 -0.35 -4.52
N THR A 35 7.38 -1.39 -4.00
CA THR A 35 8.78 -1.27 -3.61
C THR A 35 9.64 -0.88 -4.80
N GLU A 36 9.45 -1.54 -5.96
CA GLU A 36 10.22 -1.21 -7.16
C GLU A 36 9.97 0.22 -7.61
N ALA A 37 8.72 0.66 -7.54
CA ALA A 37 8.39 2.03 -7.91
C ALA A 37 9.10 3.03 -7.03
N MET A 38 9.12 2.79 -5.72
CA MET A 38 9.80 3.66 -4.77
C MET A 38 11.30 3.68 -5.06
N VAL A 39 11.89 2.51 -5.24
CA VAL A 39 13.33 2.39 -5.47
C VAL A 39 13.73 3.08 -6.77
N SER A 40 12.87 3.03 -7.78
CA SER A 40 13.17 3.67 -9.06
C SER A 40 13.32 5.18 -8.92
N VAL A 41 12.71 5.76 -7.90
CA VAL A 41 12.79 7.20 -7.65
C VAL A 41 13.85 7.54 -6.62
N GLU A 42 13.91 6.77 -5.52
CA GLU A 42 14.79 7.09 -4.40
C GLU A 42 16.20 6.53 -4.55
N GLY A 43 16.37 5.53 -5.40
CA GLY A 43 17.67 4.91 -5.63
C GLY A 43 17.78 3.56 -4.97
N GLU A 44 18.60 2.71 -5.57
CA GLU A 44 18.77 1.32 -5.15
C GLU A 44 19.29 1.21 -3.72
N ALA A 45 20.09 2.18 -3.29
CA ALA A 45 20.65 2.18 -1.94
C ALA A 45 19.57 2.24 -0.87
N MET A 46 18.39 2.73 -1.21
CA MET A 46 17.31 2.85 -0.25
C MET A 46 16.45 1.59 -0.11
N ARG A 47 16.66 0.61 -0.98
CA ARG A 47 15.85 -0.61 -0.96
C ARG A 47 15.78 -1.25 0.44
N PRO A 48 16.90 -1.41 1.16
CA PRO A 48 16.83 -2.10 2.46
C PRO A 48 16.03 -1.37 3.52
N VAL A 49 15.74 -0.09 3.31
CA VAL A 49 15.00 0.69 4.30
C VAL A 49 13.66 1.20 3.77
N THR A 50 13.23 0.70 2.62
CA THR A 50 11.94 1.06 2.04
C THR A 50 10.88 0.12 2.59
N TRP A 51 9.86 0.71 3.21
CA TRP A 51 8.80 -0.05 3.86
C TRP A 51 7.54 0.04 3.02
N VAL A 52 6.94 -1.11 2.78
CA VAL A 52 5.62 -1.17 2.15
C VAL A 52 4.78 -2.11 2.99
N ARG A 53 3.61 -1.65 3.39
CA ARG A 53 2.74 -2.52 4.18
C ARG A 53 1.31 -2.36 3.71
N ILE A 54 0.53 -3.42 3.93
CA ILE A 54 -0.88 -3.45 3.57
C ILE A 54 -1.66 -3.60 4.86
N GLN A 55 -2.63 -2.72 5.06
CA GLN A 55 -3.52 -2.80 6.21
C GLN A 55 -4.90 -3.14 5.69
N GLU A 56 -5.47 -4.21 6.25
CA GLU A 56 -6.80 -4.67 5.84
C GLU A 56 -7.83 -4.22 6.87
N PHE A 57 -8.94 -3.70 6.36
CA PHE A 57 -10.08 -3.33 7.21
C PHE A 57 -11.19 -4.35 6.99
N GLU A 58 -11.91 -4.64 8.06
CA GLU A 58 -13.02 -5.57 7.98
C GLU A 58 -14.06 -5.06 7.01
N GLN A 59 -14.73 -5.99 6.32
CA GLN A 59 -15.81 -5.62 5.43
C GLN A 59 -16.88 -4.90 6.23
N GLY A 60 -17.37 -3.81 5.67
CA GLY A 60 -18.37 -3.01 6.36
C GLY A 60 -17.79 -1.90 7.23
N ASP A 61 -16.47 -1.89 7.43
CA ASP A 61 -15.81 -0.82 8.18
C ASP A 61 -15.22 0.25 7.26
N TRP A 62 -15.68 0.27 6.03
CA TRP A 62 -15.24 1.20 5.00
C TRP A 62 -16.46 1.68 4.25
N ALA A 63 -16.61 2.97 4.09
CA ALA A 63 -17.81 3.51 3.46
C ALA A 63 -17.48 4.64 2.51
N ILE A 64 -18.31 4.77 1.48
CA ILE A 64 -18.27 5.91 0.57
C ILE A 64 -19.64 6.58 0.68
N GLY A 65 -19.66 7.85 1.06
CA GLY A 65 -20.92 8.57 1.21
C GLY A 65 -21.87 7.92 2.19
N GLY A 66 -21.32 7.24 3.20
CA GLY A 66 -22.12 6.54 4.19
C GLY A 66 -22.53 5.13 3.79
N LYS A 67 -22.25 4.73 2.55
CA LYS A 67 -22.58 3.37 2.11
C LYS A 67 -21.39 2.46 2.44
N ARG A 68 -21.64 1.50 3.30
CA ARG A 68 -20.62 0.54 3.71
C ARG A 68 -20.33 -0.44 2.59
N LEU A 69 -19.06 -0.77 2.41
CA LEU A 69 -18.62 -1.60 1.30
C LEU A 69 -18.10 -2.94 1.77
N THR A 70 -18.35 -3.97 0.95
CA THR A 70 -17.79 -5.30 1.12
C THR A 70 -16.77 -5.54 0.03
N ALA A 71 -16.01 -6.64 0.17
CA ALA A 71 -15.08 -7.03 -0.89
C ALA A 71 -15.82 -7.27 -2.21
N ALA A 72 -17.03 -7.86 -2.12
CA ALA A 72 -17.83 -8.12 -3.31
C ALA A 72 -18.19 -6.81 -4.04
N ASP A 73 -18.51 -5.76 -3.25
CA ASP A 73 -18.82 -4.45 -3.85
C ASP A 73 -17.63 -3.92 -4.63
N VAL A 74 -16.43 -4.05 -4.06
CA VAL A 74 -15.22 -3.56 -4.72
C VAL A 74 -14.93 -4.36 -5.99
N HIS A 75 -15.08 -5.67 -5.92
CA HIS A 75 -14.88 -6.52 -7.10
C HIS A 75 -15.86 -6.16 -8.20
N ALA A 76 -17.10 -5.84 -7.85
CA ALA A 76 -18.10 -5.43 -8.83
C ALA A 76 -17.71 -4.12 -9.52
N LEU A 77 -17.10 -3.21 -8.78
CA LEU A 77 -16.63 -1.94 -9.37
C LEU A 77 -15.47 -2.15 -10.33
N ALA A 78 -14.65 -3.16 -10.07
CA ALA A 78 -13.46 -3.42 -10.86
C ALA A 78 -13.72 -4.26 -12.11
N SER A 79 -14.88 -4.92 -12.20
CA SER A 79 -15.18 -5.81 -13.32
C SER A 79 -15.77 -5.07 -14.52
#